data_44a5ea59d5137ae28fff0d440c093079
#
_entry.id   44a5ea59d5137ae28fff0d440c093079
#
_cell.length_a   1.000
_cell.length_b   1.000
_cell.length_c   1.000
_cell.angle_alpha   90.00
_cell.angle_beta   90.00
_cell.angle_gamma   90.00
#
_symmetry.space_group_name_H-M   'P 1'
#
loop_
_entity.id
_entity.type
_entity.pdbx_description
1 polymer ?
#
loop_
_entity_poly.entity_id
_entity_poly.type
_entity_poly.pdbx_seq_one_letter_code
_entity_poly.pdbx_strand_id
1 'polypeptide(L)'
;MSRVKSGVVTHARHRKVIKAAKGYYAARSTNFRTATQAVDKANQYATRDRKARKRSFRALWIQRINAAVRLFDAEMTYSRFINGLAKAGIEVDRKVLADLAVHEPEAFNAIAGQAKAALV
;
A
#
# COMPACT_ATOMS: atom_id res chain seq x y z
N MET A 1 18.00 30.55 43.07
CA MET A 1 17.53 29.52 42.08
C MET A 1 17.80 29.99 40.66
N SER A 2 18.30 29.11 39.82
CA SER A 2 18.49 29.46 38.41
C SER A 2 17.15 29.47 37.66
N ARG A 3 16.98 30.50 36.82
CA ARG A 3 15.78 30.66 36.01
C ARG A 3 15.86 29.70 34.79
N VAL A 4 14.85 28.87 34.61
CA VAL A 4 14.73 28.03 33.41
C VAL A 4 14.35 28.88 32.22
N LYS A 5 15.12 28.80 31.15
CA LYS A 5 14.85 29.50 29.89
C LYS A 5 14.48 28.46 28.81
N SER A 6 13.34 28.63 28.19
CA SER A 6 12.81 27.69 27.19
C SER A 6 13.25 27.98 25.75
N GLY A 7 14.05 29.06 25.53
CA GLY A 7 14.38 29.51 24.18
C GLY A 7 15.09 28.48 23.31
N VAL A 8 16.03 27.74 23.86
CA VAL A 8 16.78 26.70 23.10
C VAL A 8 15.85 25.57 22.68
N VAL A 9 15.02 25.07 23.58
CA VAL A 9 14.05 23.98 23.32
C VAL A 9 13.01 24.41 22.31
N THR A 10 12.46 25.63 22.48
CA THR A 10 11.46 26.16 21.54
C THR A 10 12.04 26.31 20.13
N HIS A 11 13.26 26.85 20.03
CA HIS A 11 13.93 27.02 18.76
C HIS A 11 14.17 25.64 18.08
N ALA A 12 14.60 24.64 18.84
CA ALA A 12 14.81 23.28 18.32
C ALA A 12 13.51 22.65 17.78
N ARG A 13 12.39 22.86 18.49
CA ARG A 13 11.07 22.38 18.05
C ARG A 13 10.61 23.07 16.77
N HIS A 14 10.77 24.40 16.68
CA HIS A 14 10.44 25.17 15.49
C HIS A 14 11.31 24.74 14.30
N ARG A 15 12.60 24.56 14.53
CA ARG A 15 13.54 24.13 13.48
C ARG A 15 13.22 22.73 12.95
N LYS A 16 12.75 21.84 13.81
CA LYS A 16 12.29 20.50 13.41
C LYS A 16 11.18 20.57 12.36
N VAL A 17 10.19 21.43 12.60
CA VAL A 17 9.06 21.64 11.67
C VAL A 17 9.55 22.29 10.37
N ILE A 18 10.38 23.31 10.44
CA ILE A 18 10.95 23.97 9.26
C ILE A 18 11.78 23.00 8.40
N LYS A 19 12.55 22.12 9.02
CA LYS A 19 13.28 21.06 8.29
C LYS A 19 12.33 20.09 7.59
N ALA A 20 11.23 19.71 8.24
CA ALA A 20 10.23 18.83 7.64
C ALA A 20 9.50 19.50 6.46
N ALA A 21 9.42 20.83 6.45
CA ALA A 21 8.83 21.62 5.37
C ALA A 21 9.81 22.00 4.26
N LYS A 22 11.02 21.46 4.27
CA LYS A 22 12.04 21.77 3.26
C LYS A 22 11.54 21.43 1.84
N GLY A 23 11.71 22.39 0.93
CA GLY A 23 11.24 22.25 -0.45
C GLY A 23 9.81 22.71 -0.70
N TYR A 24 9.09 23.14 0.34
CA TYR A 24 7.74 23.67 0.21
C TYR A 24 7.76 25.08 -0.41
N TYR A 25 6.68 25.44 -1.06
CA TYR A 25 6.59 26.70 -1.81
C TYR A 25 6.50 27.92 -0.89
N ALA A 26 7.32 28.94 -1.19
CA ALA A 26 7.30 30.27 -0.54
C ALA A 26 7.35 30.19 1.01
N ALA A 27 6.45 30.90 1.69
CA ALA A 27 6.40 30.99 3.14
C ALA A 27 6.16 29.66 3.86
N ARG A 28 5.67 28.64 3.17
CA ARG A 28 5.46 27.30 3.72
C ARG A 28 6.75 26.59 4.11
N SER A 29 7.89 27.00 3.53
CA SER A 29 9.20 26.44 3.85
C SER A 29 9.97 27.27 4.88
N THR A 30 9.59 28.53 5.13
CA THR A 30 10.37 29.48 5.92
C THR A 30 9.65 30.00 7.16
N ASN A 31 8.33 30.27 7.07
CA ASN A 31 7.55 30.80 8.18
C ASN A 31 6.98 29.65 9.03
N PHE A 32 7.34 29.60 10.31
CA PHE A 32 6.94 28.51 11.22
C PHE A 32 5.43 28.28 11.25
N ARG A 33 4.62 29.34 11.40
CA ARG A 33 3.16 29.20 11.46
C ARG A 33 2.59 28.52 10.22
N THR A 34 2.99 28.97 9.06
CA THR A 34 2.56 28.42 7.78
C THR A 34 3.15 27.02 7.54
N ALA A 35 4.42 26.82 7.89
CA ALA A 35 5.09 25.52 7.78
C ALA A 35 4.43 24.46 8.66
N THR A 36 4.04 24.82 9.89
CA THR A 36 3.32 23.91 10.79
C THR A 36 2.02 23.41 10.19
N GLN A 37 1.22 24.30 9.63
CA GLN A 37 -0.04 23.94 8.96
C GLN A 37 0.20 23.02 7.75
N ALA A 38 1.20 23.33 6.95
CA ALA A 38 1.55 22.53 5.79
C ALA A 38 2.04 21.12 6.18
N VAL A 39 2.88 21.01 7.20
CA VAL A 39 3.40 19.73 7.72
C VAL A 39 2.29 18.89 8.35
N ASP A 40 1.40 19.52 9.13
CA ASP A 40 0.24 18.83 9.72
C ASP A 40 -0.65 18.22 8.63
N LYS A 41 -0.91 18.99 7.59
CA LYS A 41 -1.70 18.51 6.46
C LYS A 41 -1.00 17.38 5.70
N ALA A 42 0.31 17.50 5.50
CA ALA A 42 1.12 16.44 4.90
C ALA A 42 1.05 15.14 5.71
N ASN A 43 1.12 15.22 7.03
CA ASN A 43 1.01 14.06 7.92
C ASN A 43 -0.39 13.43 7.90
N GLN A 44 -1.44 14.24 7.82
CA GLN A 44 -2.82 13.75 7.63
C GLN A 44 -2.96 12.97 6.32
N TYR A 45 -2.45 13.53 5.24
CA TYR A 45 -2.45 12.85 3.93
C TYR A 45 -1.62 11.58 3.95
N ALA A 46 -0.45 11.60 4.59
CA ALA A 46 0.39 10.42 4.73
C ALA A 46 -0.32 9.27 5.45
N THR A 47 -1.02 9.55 6.54
CA THR A 47 -1.80 8.55 7.30
C THR A 47 -2.94 7.99 6.45
N ARG A 48 -3.72 8.87 5.83
CA ARG A 48 -4.82 8.50 4.94
C ARG A 48 -4.34 7.62 3.79
N ASP A 49 -3.28 8.05 3.12
CA ASP A 49 -2.82 7.41 1.89
C ASP A 49 -2.05 6.11 2.15
N ARG A 50 -1.43 5.94 3.31
CA ARG A 50 -0.91 4.62 3.71
C ARG A 50 -2.02 3.57 3.81
N LYS A 51 -3.18 3.95 4.33
CA LYS A 51 -4.37 3.09 4.37
C LYS A 51 -4.94 2.84 2.97
N ALA A 52 -5.03 3.90 2.17
CA ALA A 52 -5.51 3.81 0.78
C ALA A 52 -4.58 2.95 -0.10
N ARG A 53 -3.26 3.04 0.11
CA ARG A 53 -2.28 2.26 -0.64
C ARG A 53 -2.50 0.75 -0.51
N LYS A 54 -2.81 0.27 0.67
CA LYS A 54 -3.12 -1.15 0.89
C LYS A 54 -4.31 -1.61 0.05
N ARG A 55 -5.37 -0.81 -0.01
CA ARG A 55 -6.55 -1.08 -0.83
C ARG A 55 -6.23 -1.05 -2.33
N SER A 56 -5.41 -0.08 -2.74
CA SER A 56 -5.01 0.07 -4.15
C SER A 56 -4.16 -1.10 -4.63
N PHE A 57 -3.20 -1.55 -3.83
CA PHE A 57 -2.39 -2.72 -4.16
C PHE A 57 -3.22 -4.00 -4.19
N ARG A 58 -4.14 -4.17 -3.24
CA ARG A 58 -5.04 -5.33 -3.26
C ARG A 58 -5.89 -5.36 -4.54
N ALA A 59 -6.42 -4.22 -4.96
CA ALA A 59 -7.16 -4.11 -6.22
C ALA A 59 -6.30 -4.48 -7.43
N LEU A 60 -5.04 -4.03 -7.45
CA LEU A 60 -4.09 -4.36 -8.51
C LEU A 60 -3.78 -5.87 -8.55
N TRP A 61 -3.57 -6.50 -7.40
CA TRP A 61 -3.33 -7.95 -7.34
C TRP A 61 -4.53 -8.74 -7.84
N ILE A 62 -5.73 -8.35 -7.42
CA ILE A 62 -6.98 -8.99 -7.89
C ILE A 62 -7.11 -8.87 -9.40
N GLN A 63 -6.81 -7.71 -9.97
CA GLN A 63 -6.86 -7.48 -11.41
C GLN A 63 -5.87 -8.37 -12.16
N ARG A 64 -4.64 -8.48 -11.68
CA ARG A 64 -3.61 -9.33 -12.27
C ARG A 64 -3.97 -10.81 -12.19
N ILE A 65 -4.43 -11.28 -11.04
CA ILE A 65 -4.88 -12.65 -10.83
C ILE A 65 -6.06 -12.96 -11.75
N ASN A 66 -7.05 -12.10 -11.84
CA ASN A 66 -8.22 -12.29 -12.68
C ASN A 66 -7.84 -12.39 -14.16
N ALA A 67 -6.93 -11.55 -14.62
CA ALA A 67 -6.44 -11.59 -15.99
C ALA A 67 -5.74 -12.94 -16.28
N ALA A 68 -4.86 -13.39 -15.39
CA ALA A 68 -4.14 -14.65 -15.54
C ALA A 68 -5.07 -15.87 -15.49
N VAL A 69 -6.05 -15.86 -14.61
CA VAL A 69 -7.06 -16.93 -14.50
C VAL A 69 -7.87 -17.04 -15.77
N ARG A 70 -8.26 -15.94 -16.39
CA ARG A 70 -8.99 -15.93 -17.65
C ARG A 70 -8.16 -16.36 -18.86
N LEU A 71 -6.84 -16.13 -18.79
CA LEU A 71 -5.91 -16.67 -19.80
C LEU A 71 -5.76 -18.19 -19.68
N PHE A 72 -5.82 -18.70 -18.45
CA PHE A 72 -5.78 -20.14 -18.19
C PHE A 72 -7.10 -20.83 -18.60
N ASP A 73 -8.22 -20.23 -18.24
CA ASP A 73 -9.56 -20.74 -18.56
C ASP A 73 -10.56 -19.57 -18.66
N ALA A 74 -11.07 -19.34 -19.86
CA ALA A 74 -11.97 -18.23 -20.15
C ALA A 74 -13.25 -18.21 -19.28
N GLU A 75 -13.72 -19.39 -18.85
CA GLU A 75 -14.93 -19.50 -18.00
C GLU A 75 -14.64 -19.35 -16.52
N MET A 76 -13.37 -19.40 -16.11
CA MET A 76 -12.97 -19.25 -14.72
C MET A 76 -12.91 -17.76 -14.34
N THR A 77 -13.65 -17.38 -13.33
CA THR A 77 -13.62 -16.03 -12.77
C THR A 77 -12.71 -15.99 -11.55
N TYR A 78 -12.29 -14.78 -11.15
CA TYR A 78 -11.52 -14.59 -9.91
C TYR A 78 -12.21 -15.22 -8.69
N SER A 79 -13.51 -15.01 -8.55
CA SER A 79 -14.27 -15.53 -7.40
C SER A 79 -14.28 -17.07 -7.37
N ARG A 80 -14.45 -17.70 -8.53
CA ARG A 80 -14.38 -19.16 -8.65
C ARG A 80 -12.99 -19.68 -8.31
N PHE A 81 -11.95 -19.00 -8.79
CA PHE A 81 -10.56 -19.34 -8.51
C PHE A 81 -10.25 -19.29 -7.00
N ILE A 82 -10.63 -18.22 -6.32
CA ILE A 82 -10.45 -18.10 -4.86
C ILE A 82 -11.22 -19.17 -4.09
N ASN A 83 -12.44 -19.48 -4.51
CA ASN A 83 -13.22 -20.58 -3.92
C ASN A 83 -12.51 -21.93 -4.15
N GLY A 84 -11.99 -22.14 -5.33
CA GLY A 84 -11.22 -23.35 -5.66
C GLY A 84 -9.97 -23.50 -4.80
N LEU A 85 -9.23 -22.42 -4.57
CA LEU A 85 -8.07 -22.41 -3.66
C LEU A 85 -8.48 -22.78 -2.22
N ALA A 86 -9.56 -22.23 -1.74
CA ALA A 86 -10.08 -22.52 -0.40
C ALA A 86 -10.47 -23.99 -0.26
N LYS A 87 -11.16 -24.56 -1.26
CA LYS A 87 -11.53 -25.97 -1.30
C LYS A 87 -10.33 -26.92 -1.41
N ALA A 88 -9.31 -26.50 -2.15
CA ALA A 88 -8.07 -27.28 -2.30
C ALA A 88 -7.15 -27.18 -1.07
N GLY A 89 -7.46 -26.30 -0.11
CA GLY A 89 -6.64 -26.07 1.07
C GLY A 89 -5.32 -25.34 0.76
N ILE A 90 -5.27 -24.58 -0.34
CA ILE A 90 -4.07 -23.85 -0.77
C ILE A 90 -4.11 -22.46 -0.11
N GLU A 91 -3.16 -22.20 0.79
CA GLU A 91 -3.02 -20.92 1.48
C GLU A 91 -1.87 -20.10 0.88
N VAL A 92 -2.18 -19.30 -0.12
CA VAL A 92 -1.23 -18.37 -0.75
C VAL A 92 -1.87 -16.99 -0.79
N ASP A 93 -1.11 -15.97 -0.42
CA ASP A 93 -1.64 -14.61 -0.43
C ASP A 93 -1.75 -14.03 -1.86
N ARG A 94 -2.55 -12.99 -2.00
CA ARG A 94 -2.82 -12.37 -3.31
C ARG A 94 -1.58 -11.70 -3.92
N LYS A 95 -0.68 -11.20 -3.08
CA LYS A 95 0.57 -10.58 -3.54
C LYS A 95 1.44 -11.60 -4.26
N VAL A 96 1.63 -12.77 -3.65
CA VAL A 96 2.42 -13.87 -4.24
C VAL A 96 1.75 -14.41 -5.49
N LEU A 97 0.44 -14.62 -5.46
CA LEU A 97 -0.30 -15.09 -6.65
C LEU A 97 -0.19 -14.10 -7.82
N ALA A 98 -0.29 -12.81 -7.56
CA ALA A 98 -0.15 -11.78 -8.59
C ALA A 98 1.27 -11.72 -9.15
N ASP A 99 2.28 -11.94 -8.33
CA ASP A 99 3.68 -12.00 -8.74
C ASP A 99 3.94 -13.22 -9.62
N LEU A 100 3.48 -14.41 -9.21
CA LEU A 100 3.56 -15.64 -10.02
C LEU A 100 2.85 -15.48 -11.36
N ALA A 101 1.70 -14.84 -11.37
CA ALA A 101 0.92 -14.62 -12.60
C ALA A 101 1.70 -13.81 -13.66
N VAL A 102 2.57 -12.90 -13.23
CA VAL A 102 3.36 -12.04 -14.12
C VAL A 102 4.71 -12.68 -14.48
N HIS A 103 5.43 -13.20 -13.49
CA HIS A 103 6.82 -13.64 -13.66
C HIS A 103 6.97 -15.14 -13.90
N GLU A 104 6.07 -15.96 -13.37
CA GLU A 104 6.11 -17.42 -13.46
C GLU A 104 4.75 -18.00 -13.87
N PRO A 105 4.29 -17.79 -15.12
CA PRO A 105 2.98 -18.23 -15.57
C PRO A 105 2.73 -19.73 -15.44
N GLU A 106 3.77 -20.54 -15.61
CA GLU A 106 3.67 -21.99 -15.48
C GLU A 106 3.32 -22.43 -14.07
N ALA A 107 3.99 -21.83 -13.07
CA ALA A 107 3.71 -22.09 -11.66
C ALA A 107 2.29 -21.63 -11.29
N PHE A 108 1.87 -20.49 -11.80
CA PHE A 108 0.51 -19.99 -11.61
C PHE A 108 -0.53 -20.93 -12.22
N ASN A 109 -0.29 -21.41 -13.43
CA ASN A 109 -1.18 -22.34 -14.13
C ASN A 109 -1.32 -23.69 -13.40
N ALA A 110 -0.24 -24.17 -12.77
CA ALA A 110 -0.28 -25.37 -11.94
C ALA A 110 -1.23 -25.18 -10.74
N ILE A 111 -1.13 -24.05 -10.06
CA ILE A 111 -2.02 -23.68 -8.94
C ILE A 111 -3.48 -23.54 -9.44
N ALA A 112 -3.68 -22.86 -10.57
CA ALA A 112 -5.00 -22.68 -11.17
C ALA A 112 -5.65 -24.01 -11.55
N GLY A 113 -4.86 -24.97 -12.04
CA GLY A 113 -5.31 -26.32 -12.33
C GLY A 113 -5.80 -27.06 -11.09
N GLN A 114 -5.06 -26.98 -9.99
CA GLN A 114 -5.47 -27.56 -8.70
C GLN A 114 -6.75 -26.92 -8.17
N ALA A 115 -6.85 -25.59 -8.25
CA ALA A 115 -8.06 -24.87 -7.85
C ALA A 115 -9.27 -25.27 -8.68
N LYS A 116 -9.10 -25.44 -10.00
CA LYS A 116 -10.17 -25.88 -10.91
C LYS A 116 -10.62 -27.30 -10.57
N ALA A 117 -9.70 -28.22 -10.33
CA ALA A 117 -10.00 -29.60 -9.95
C ALA A 117 -10.81 -29.68 -8.64
N ALA A 118 -10.56 -28.80 -7.70
CA ALA A 118 -11.28 -28.74 -6.42
C ALA A 118 -12.71 -28.17 -6.53
N LEU A 119 -13.08 -27.58 -7.66
CA LEU A 119 -14.41 -27.02 -7.91
C LEU A 119 -15.40 -28.04 -8.48
N VAL A 120 -14.92 -29.18 -8.93
CA VAL A 120 -15.74 -30.25 -9.54
C VAL A 120 -16.50 -31.07 -8.51
#